data_1af928e3aceeeff57530a325a6bf5d74
#
_entry.id   1af928e3aceeeff57530a325a6bf5d74
#
_cell.length_a   1.000
_cell.length_b   1.000
_cell.length_c   1.000
_cell.angle_alpha   90.00
_cell.angle_beta   90.00
_cell.angle_gamma   90.00
#
_symmetry.space_group_name_H-M   'P 1'
#
loop_
_entity.id
_entity.type
_entity.pdbx_description
1 polymer ?
#
loop_
_entity_poly.entity_id
_entity_poly.type
_entity_poly.pdbx_seq_one_letter_code
_entity_poly.pdbx_strand_id
1 'polypeptide(L)'
;MNYVFPVEFINLPFDNAAYVNDVFDRLNRNAKVLNVQELRHAKFDGWFITTAEEEASDDFWKECKISTSKRSNRMLDVQFISELLICLIKNEIIGFDQDIIDACYSLYDDLDEFDDGNEWDLPEIDPDDIKKRFAIYKEAIKNMTRENPDLLPCLKDNKTFYSIWSYLVIQDNDATIPRFSLEKYLTLYSEANKLGRVDKDVAELPGVNPQYVKYNIANSGANTEYPQRVARFEAMKSFFGE
;
A
#
# COMPACT_ATOMS: atom_id res chain seq x y z
N MET A 1 -18.35 -22.65 22.81
CA MET A 1 -19.47 -22.19 21.97
C MET A 1 -19.37 -22.93 20.66
N ASN A 2 -20.34 -23.78 20.33
CA ASN A 2 -20.31 -24.51 19.06
C ASN A 2 -20.98 -23.61 18.00
N TYR A 3 -20.17 -23.13 17.03
CA TYR A 3 -20.71 -22.44 15.87
C TYR A 3 -21.22 -23.48 14.86
N VAL A 4 -22.49 -23.36 14.47
CA VAL A 4 -23.08 -24.15 13.39
C VAL A 4 -23.03 -23.28 12.14
N PHE A 5 -22.25 -23.70 11.14
CA PHE A 5 -22.24 -23.06 9.83
C PHE A 5 -23.28 -23.77 8.95
N PRO A 6 -24.26 -23.07 8.38
CA PRO A 6 -25.09 -23.63 7.34
C PRO A 6 -24.22 -23.83 6.07
N VAL A 7 -24.14 -25.06 5.58
CA VAL A 7 -23.41 -25.39 4.34
C VAL A 7 -24.45 -25.80 3.31
N GLU A 8 -24.48 -25.10 2.20
CA GLU A 8 -25.32 -25.44 1.04
C GLU A 8 -24.42 -26.00 -0.06
N PHE A 9 -24.68 -27.23 -0.48
CA PHE A 9 -23.95 -27.87 -1.57
C PHE A 9 -24.64 -27.55 -2.89
N ILE A 10 -23.92 -26.86 -3.79
CA ILE A 10 -24.39 -26.57 -5.15
C ILE A 10 -23.70 -27.54 -6.09
N ASN A 11 -24.45 -28.49 -6.64
CA ASN A 11 -23.94 -29.39 -7.68
C ASN A 11 -23.93 -28.67 -9.02
N LEU A 12 -22.75 -28.28 -9.47
CA LEU A 12 -22.55 -27.63 -10.77
C LEU A 12 -22.00 -28.62 -11.79
N PRO A 13 -22.45 -28.58 -13.06
CA PRO A 13 -21.73 -29.22 -14.16
C PRO A 13 -20.34 -28.55 -14.26
N PHE A 14 -19.29 -29.33 -14.48
CA PHE A 14 -17.86 -29.03 -14.33
C PHE A 14 -17.33 -27.85 -15.17
N ASP A 15 -18.15 -27.14 -15.96
CA ASP A 15 -17.68 -26.20 -16.98
C ASP A 15 -18.27 -24.78 -16.86
N ASN A 16 -18.80 -24.35 -15.73
CA ASN A 16 -19.54 -23.07 -15.72
C ASN A 16 -19.07 -22.09 -14.63
N ALA A 17 -17.85 -21.55 -14.82
CA ALA A 17 -17.33 -20.45 -13.99
C ALA A 17 -18.28 -19.23 -13.94
N ALA A 18 -19.01 -18.95 -15.02
CA ALA A 18 -20.00 -17.88 -15.08
C ALA A 18 -21.17 -18.10 -14.11
N TYR A 19 -21.60 -19.35 -13.90
CA TYR A 19 -22.67 -19.66 -12.96
C TYR A 19 -22.21 -19.55 -11.50
N VAL A 20 -20.99 -19.93 -11.20
CA VAL A 20 -20.40 -19.74 -9.86
C VAL A 20 -20.37 -18.27 -9.51
N ASN A 21 -19.94 -17.43 -10.44
CA ASN A 21 -19.92 -15.97 -10.25
C ASN A 21 -21.34 -15.41 -10.06
N ASP A 22 -22.35 -15.86 -10.81
CA ASP A 22 -23.74 -15.41 -10.63
C ASP A 22 -24.32 -15.83 -9.27
N VAL A 23 -24.05 -17.05 -8.82
CA VAL A 23 -24.43 -17.51 -7.47
C VAL A 23 -23.75 -16.69 -6.39
N PHE A 24 -22.46 -16.43 -6.55
CA PHE A 24 -21.67 -15.61 -5.62
C PHE A 24 -22.20 -14.18 -5.55
N ASP A 25 -22.51 -13.57 -6.68
CA ASP A 25 -23.11 -12.23 -6.76
C ASP A 25 -24.50 -12.18 -6.10
N ARG A 26 -25.33 -13.21 -6.27
CA ARG A 26 -26.65 -13.29 -5.61
C ARG A 26 -26.54 -13.46 -4.11
N LEU A 27 -25.62 -14.30 -3.64
CA LEU A 27 -25.35 -14.45 -2.20
C LEU A 27 -24.85 -13.14 -1.60
N ASN A 28 -23.97 -12.44 -2.32
CA ASN A 28 -23.41 -11.17 -1.89
C ASN A 28 -24.46 -10.03 -1.81
N ARG A 29 -25.52 -10.05 -2.64
CA ARG A 29 -26.63 -9.06 -2.55
C ARG A 29 -27.46 -9.15 -1.29
N ASN A 30 -27.53 -10.31 -0.65
CA ASN A 30 -28.36 -10.54 0.54
C ASN A 30 -27.57 -10.54 1.86
N ALA A 31 -26.23 -10.43 1.78
CA ALA A 31 -25.32 -10.36 2.91
C ALA A 31 -24.65 -8.97 2.98
N LYS A 32 -23.75 -8.78 3.95
CA LYS A 32 -22.87 -7.62 3.95
C LYS A 32 -21.99 -7.68 2.71
N VAL A 33 -22.18 -6.74 1.78
CA VAL A 33 -21.44 -6.67 0.51
C VAL A 33 -19.95 -6.75 0.76
N LEU A 34 -19.29 -7.70 0.11
CA LEU A 34 -17.84 -7.84 0.12
C LEU A 34 -17.20 -6.63 -0.59
N ASN A 35 -16.11 -6.15 -0.03
CA ASN A 35 -15.30 -5.16 -0.74
C ASN A 35 -14.38 -5.83 -1.77
N VAL A 36 -13.70 -5.02 -2.59
CA VAL A 36 -12.86 -5.51 -3.68
C VAL A 36 -11.73 -6.43 -3.16
N GLN A 37 -11.16 -6.12 -2.00
CA GLN A 37 -10.09 -6.95 -1.42
C GLN A 37 -10.60 -8.30 -0.90
N GLU A 38 -11.80 -8.33 -0.30
CA GLU A 38 -12.44 -9.58 0.11
C GLU A 38 -12.79 -10.45 -1.11
N LEU A 39 -13.10 -9.83 -2.25
CA LEU A 39 -13.32 -10.53 -3.51
C LEU A 39 -12.01 -11.13 -4.08
N ARG A 40 -10.89 -10.39 -4.00
CA ARG A 40 -9.57 -10.90 -4.38
C ARG A 40 -9.18 -12.13 -3.56
N HIS A 41 -9.34 -12.06 -2.25
CA HIS A 41 -9.08 -13.18 -1.35
C HIS A 41 -9.89 -14.44 -1.71
N ALA A 42 -11.13 -14.25 -2.21
CA ALA A 42 -11.96 -15.38 -2.61
C ALA A 42 -11.59 -15.94 -4.00
N LYS A 43 -10.88 -15.17 -4.84
CA LYS A 43 -10.60 -15.52 -6.23
C LYS A 43 -9.18 -16.06 -6.46
N PHE A 44 -8.20 -15.52 -5.73
CA PHE A 44 -6.79 -15.80 -5.93
C PHE A 44 -6.21 -16.52 -4.71
N ASP A 45 -5.25 -17.42 -4.92
CA ASP A 45 -4.53 -18.17 -3.89
C ASP A 45 -3.02 -18.29 -4.16
N GLY A 46 -2.51 -17.54 -5.15
CA GLY A 46 -1.12 -17.57 -5.59
C GLY A 46 -0.15 -16.77 -4.73
N TRP A 47 1.01 -16.51 -5.31
CA TRP A 47 2.14 -15.92 -4.58
C TRP A 47 1.84 -14.52 -4.03
N PHE A 48 1.20 -13.65 -4.85
CA PHE A 48 1.04 -12.24 -4.48
C PHE A 48 0.09 -12.05 -3.29
N ILE A 49 -1.07 -12.71 -3.34
CA ILE A 49 -2.03 -12.63 -2.23
C ILE A 49 -1.47 -13.27 -0.97
N THR A 50 -0.88 -14.46 -1.09
CA THR A 50 -0.29 -15.17 0.05
C THR A 50 0.78 -14.32 0.72
N THR A 51 1.67 -13.68 -0.06
CA THR A 51 2.71 -12.80 0.47
C THR A 51 2.14 -11.58 1.17
N ALA A 52 1.10 -10.93 0.60
CA ALA A 52 0.46 -9.78 1.21
C ALA A 52 -0.25 -10.13 2.53
N GLU A 53 -0.89 -11.30 2.61
CA GLU A 53 -1.59 -11.77 3.81
C GLU A 53 -0.62 -12.23 4.92
N GLU A 54 0.42 -12.97 4.55
CA GLU A 54 1.49 -13.34 5.48
C GLU A 54 2.11 -12.11 6.11
N GLU A 55 2.45 -11.12 5.28
CA GLU A 55 3.04 -9.87 5.73
C GLU A 55 2.08 -9.06 6.62
N ALA A 56 0.78 -8.99 6.29
CA ALA A 56 -0.23 -8.29 7.08
C ALA A 56 -0.39 -8.83 8.50
N SER A 57 0.04 -10.06 8.75
CA SER A 57 0.00 -10.71 10.07
C SER A 57 1.11 -10.22 11.03
N ASP A 58 2.16 -9.55 10.55
CA ASP A 58 3.27 -9.04 11.38
C ASP A 58 2.76 -7.96 12.37
N ASP A 59 3.17 -8.06 13.62
CA ASP A 59 2.76 -7.14 14.70
C ASP A 59 3.19 -5.69 14.45
N PHE A 60 4.21 -5.44 13.65
CA PHE A 60 4.62 -4.10 13.25
C PHE A 60 3.48 -3.29 12.61
N TRP A 61 2.66 -3.92 11.79
CA TRP A 61 1.51 -3.26 11.17
C TRP A 61 0.44 -2.86 12.18
N LYS A 62 0.33 -3.62 13.27
CA LYS A 62 -0.55 -3.27 14.41
C LYS A 62 -0.01 -2.08 15.19
N GLU A 63 1.30 -2.01 15.41
CA GLU A 63 1.97 -0.88 16.07
C GLU A 63 1.76 0.41 15.26
N CYS A 64 1.94 0.35 13.95
CA CYS A 64 1.69 1.46 13.03
C CYS A 64 0.20 1.77 12.81
N LYS A 65 -0.74 1.00 13.40
CA LYS A 65 -2.20 1.11 13.17
C LYS A 65 -2.63 0.92 11.71
N ILE A 66 -1.78 0.34 10.89
CA ILE A 66 -2.11 -0.11 9.53
C ILE A 66 -3.04 -1.32 9.62
N SER A 67 -2.69 -2.32 10.45
CA SER A 67 -3.53 -3.47 10.77
C SER A 67 -4.25 -3.21 12.10
N THR A 68 -5.54 -2.90 12.03
CA THR A 68 -6.44 -2.79 13.18
C THR A 68 -7.58 -3.77 12.98
N SER A 69 -8.24 -4.23 14.06
CA SER A 69 -9.35 -5.18 13.93
C SER A 69 -10.41 -4.74 12.92
N LYS A 70 -10.71 -3.42 12.84
CA LYS A 70 -11.66 -2.88 11.87
C LYS A 70 -11.15 -3.00 10.42
N ARG A 71 -9.86 -2.77 10.19
CA ARG A 71 -9.24 -2.84 8.85
C ARG A 71 -9.03 -4.29 8.44
N SER A 72 -8.48 -5.12 9.33
CA SER A 72 -8.23 -6.55 9.06
C SER A 72 -9.52 -7.32 8.79
N ASN A 73 -10.62 -7.03 9.52
CA ASN A 73 -11.93 -7.61 9.24
C ASN A 73 -12.48 -7.29 7.84
N ARG A 74 -11.87 -6.36 7.13
CA ARG A 74 -12.21 -5.95 5.76
C ARG A 74 -11.00 -6.05 4.83
N MET A 75 -9.92 -6.69 5.26
CA MET A 75 -8.68 -6.88 4.52
C MET A 75 -8.07 -5.59 3.95
N LEU A 76 -8.34 -4.43 4.57
CA LEU A 76 -7.82 -3.13 4.14
C LEU A 76 -6.34 -2.94 4.49
N ASP A 77 -5.81 -3.73 5.41
CA ASP A 77 -4.38 -3.87 5.69
C ASP A 77 -3.69 -4.65 4.59
N VAL A 78 -4.23 -5.80 4.18
CA VAL A 78 -3.74 -6.60 3.05
C VAL A 78 -3.70 -5.75 1.78
N GLN A 79 -4.78 -5.00 1.49
CA GLN A 79 -4.82 -4.10 0.34
C GLN A 79 -3.71 -3.05 0.38
N PHE A 80 -3.46 -2.44 1.55
CA PHE A 80 -2.39 -1.46 1.68
C PHE A 80 -0.99 -2.08 1.50
N ILE A 81 -0.77 -3.28 2.03
CA ILE A 81 0.49 -4.02 1.83
C ILE A 81 0.69 -4.39 0.36
N SER A 82 -0.40 -4.75 -0.35
CA SER A 82 -0.35 -4.93 -1.81
C SER A 82 0.15 -3.69 -2.54
N GLU A 83 -0.31 -2.49 -2.15
CA GLU A 83 0.21 -1.23 -2.72
C GLU A 83 1.72 -1.04 -2.46
N LEU A 84 2.22 -1.44 -1.28
CA LEU A 84 3.64 -1.38 -0.96
C LEU A 84 4.46 -2.39 -1.78
N LEU A 85 3.93 -3.59 -1.98
CA LEU A 85 4.54 -4.62 -2.83
C LEU A 85 4.62 -4.16 -4.28
N ILE A 86 3.55 -3.59 -4.83
CA ILE A 86 3.54 -3.10 -6.21
C ILE A 86 4.55 -1.95 -6.39
N CYS A 87 4.61 -1.02 -5.44
CA CYS A 87 5.62 0.04 -5.45
C CYS A 87 7.05 -0.53 -5.48
N LEU A 88 7.30 -1.60 -4.72
CA LEU A 88 8.59 -2.29 -4.69
C LEU A 88 8.89 -3.03 -6.01
N ILE A 89 7.93 -3.77 -6.55
CA ILE A 89 8.08 -4.55 -7.78
C ILE A 89 8.34 -3.64 -8.96
N LYS A 90 7.53 -2.58 -9.12
CA LYS A 90 7.70 -1.62 -10.21
C LYS A 90 8.87 -0.64 -10.00
N ASN A 91 9.35 -0.50 -8.78
CA ASN A 91 10.28 0.55 -8.37
C ASN A 91 9.80 1.96 -8.76
N GLU A 92 8.49 2.18 -8.65
CA GLU A 92 7.80 3.41 -9.05
C GLU A 92 6.73 3.81 -8.02
N ILE A 93 6.41 5.12 -8.00
CA ILE A 93 5.21 5.58 -7.30
C ILE A 93 3.99 5.15 -8.11
N ILE A 94 3.07 4.46 -7.45
CA ILE A 94 1.77 4.12 -8.04
C ILE A 94 0.65 4.93 -7.38
N GLY A 95 -0.42 5.24 -8.12
CA GLY A 95 -1.67 5.73 -7.57
C GLY A 95 -2.45 4.63 -6.84
N PHE A 96 -3.50 5.02 -6.13
CA PHE A 96 -4.49 4.06 -5.64
C PHE A 96 -5.38 3.66 -6.82
N ASP A 97 -4.94 2.65 -7.55
CA ASP A 97 -5.61 2.13 -8.73
C ASP A 97 -5.97 0.66 -8.51
N GLN A 98 -7.26 0.35 -8.60
CA GLN A 98 -7.75 -1.01 -8.37
C GLN A 98 -7.35 -1.94 -9.52
N ASP A 99 -7.23 -1.41 -10.73
CA ASP A 99 -6.96 -2.22 -11.92
C ASP A 99 -5.53 -2.76 -11.90
N ILE A 100 -4.53 -1.95 -11.51
CA ILE A 100 -3.15 -2.43 -11.35
C ILE A 100 -3.03 -3.44 -10.20
N ILE A 101 -3.81 -3.26 -9.12
CA ILE A 101 -3.84 -4.24 -8.03
C ILE A 101 -4.42 -5.56 -8.56
N ASP A 102 -5.53 -5.53 -9.29
CA ASP A 102 -6.14 -6.73 -9.89
C ASP A 102 -5.18 -7.43 -10.87
N ALA A 103 -4.45 -6.64 -11.68
CA ALA A 103 -3.43 -7.16 -12.58
C ALA A 103 -2.31 -7.89 -11.83
N CYS A 104 -1.79 -7.32 -10.73
CA CYS A 104 -0.76 -7.99 -9.92
C CYS A 104 -1.28 -9.28 -9.29
N TYR A 105 -2.53 -9.29 -8.80
CA TYR A 105 -3.13 -10.51 -8.26
C TYR A 105 -3.29 -11.60 -9.33
N SER A 106 -3.59 -11.21 -10.57
CA SER A 106 -3.75 -12.16 -11.68
C SER A 106 -2.42 -12.64 -12.24
N LEU A 107 -1.46 -11.72 -12.48
CA LEU A 107 -0.18 -12.05 -13.12
C LEU A 107 0.77 -12.82 -12.20
N TYR A 108 0.71 -12.56 -10.89
CA TYR A 108 1.55 -13.24 -9.92
C TYR A 108 0.77 -14.30 -9.11
N ASP A 109 -0.37 -14.76 -9.63
CA ASP A 109 -1.10 -15.89 -9.04
C ASP A 109 -0.33 -17.19 -9.30
N ASP A 110 0.01 -17.44 -10.57
CA ASP A 110 0.92 -18.51 -10.99
C ASP A 110 2.15 -17.92 -11.68
N LEU A 111 3.31 -17.99 -11.02
CA LEU A 111 4.55 -17.41 -11.52
C LEU A 111 5.15 -18.19 -12.70
N ASP A 112 4.78 -19.46 -12.87
CA ASP A 112 5.23 -20.29 -14.02
C ASP A 112 4.46 -19.91 -15.31
N GLU A 113 3.30 -19.25 -15.16
CA GLU A 113 2.45 -18.77 -16.28
C GLU A 113 2.55 -17.25 -16.51
N PHE A 114 3.64 -16.62 -16.03
CA PHE A 114 3.82 -15.16 -16.15
C PHE A 114 3.84 -14.70 -17.61
N ASP A 115 3.09 -13.62 -17.91
CA ASP A 115 3.01 -13.01 -19.25
C ASP A 115 3.90 -11.76 -19.33
N ASP A 116 5.03 -11.86 -20.03
CA ASP A 116 5.97 -10.76 -20.30
C ASP A 116 5.34 -9.61 -21.11
N GLY A 117 4.30 -9.92 -21.89
CA GLY A 117 3.61 -8.95 -22.75
C GLY A 117 2.44 -8.25 -22.06
N ASN A 118 2.35 -8.29 -20.75
CA ASN A 118 1.23 -7.71 -20.01
C ASN A 118 1.11 -6.20 -20.22
N GLU A 119 -0.13 -5.71 -20.30
CA GLU A 119 -0.45 -4.29 -20.59
C GLU A 119 -0.03 -3.30 -19.48
N TRP A 120 0.33 -3.82 -18.29
CA TRP A 120 0.68 -3.04 -17.11
C TRP A 120 2.17 -2.79 -16.94
N ASP A 121 3.00 -3.32 -17.88
CA ASP A 121 4.47 -3.25 -17.79
C ASP A 121 4.99 -3.74 -16.42
N LEU A 122 4.38 -4.83 -15.94
CA LEU A 122 4.79 -5.51 -14.72
C LEU A 122 5.94 -6.47 -15.06
N PRO A 123 7.06 -6.42 -14.30
CA PRO A 123 8.23 -7.26 -14.59
C PRO A 123 8.01 -8.69 -14.10
N GLU A 124 8.70 -9.65 -14.70
CA GLU A 124 8.96 -10.94 -14.06
C GLU A 124 9.73 -10.73 -12.75
N ILE A 125 9.44 -11.52 -11.72
CA ILE A 125 10.01 -11.34 -10.39
C ILE A 125 10.70 -12.60 -9.89
N ASP A 126 11.72 -12.39 -9.05
CA ASP A 126 12.20 -13.41 -8.12
C ASP A 126 11.44 -13.23 -6.78
N PRO A 127 10.57 -14.20 -6.40
CA PRO A 127 9.76 -14.11 -5.19
C PRO A 127 10.57 -13.91 -3.91
N ASP A 128 11.71 -14.59 -3.82
CA ASP A 128 12.58 -14.55 -2.63
C ASP A 128 13.31 -13.20 -2.55
N ASP A 129 13.73 -12.63 -3.68
CA ASP A 129 14.32 -11.30 -3.72
C ASP A 129 13.31 -10.22 -3.30
N ILE A 130 12.08 -10.28 -3.82
CA ILE A 130 11.02 -9.34 -3.43
C ILE A 130 10.72 -9.43 -1.93
N LYS A 131 10.54 -10.64 -1.37
CA LYS A 131 10.31 -10.82 0.08
C LYS A 131 11.48 -10.28 0.90
N LYS A 132 12.72 -10.55 0.48
CA LYS A 132 13.93 -10.05 1.15
C LYS A 132 14.02 -8.53 1.12
N ARG A 133 13.81 -7.90 -0.04
CA ARG A 133 13.83 -6.43 -0.18
C ARG A 133 12.71 -5.78 0.65
N PHE A 134 11.51 -6.34 0.62
CA PHE A 134 10.41 -5.87 1.45
C PHE A 134 10.77 -5.88 2.94
N ALA A 135 11.35 -6.98 3.42
CA ALA A 135 11.80 -7.10 4.81
C ALA A 135 12.88 -6.06 5.17
N ILE A 136 13.81 -5.76 4.25
CA ILE A 136 14.85 -4.74 4.45
C ILE A 136 14.23 -3.36 4.66
N TYR A 137 13.32 -2.91 3.79
CA TYR A 137 12.68 -1.60 3.94
C TYR A 137 11.77 -1.53 5.17
N LYS A 138 11.04 -2.59 5.47
CA LYS A 138 10.25 -2.69 6.70
C LYS A 138 11.13 -2.55 7.94
N GLU A 139 12.27 -3.25 8.01
CA GLU A 139 13.18 -3.16 9.15
C GLU A 139 13.85 -1.78 9.24
N ALA A 140 14.13 -1.13 8.10
CA ALA A 140 14.61 0.26 8.10
C ALA A 140 13.61 1.20 8.80
N ILE A 141 12.32 1.09 8.46
CA ILE A 141 11.27 1.90 9.11
C ILE A 141 11.14 1.52 10.60
N LYS A 142 11.20 0.24 10.96
CA LYS A 142 11.21 -0.20 12.36
C LYS A 142 12.37 0.43 13.14
N ASN A 143 13.57 0.47 12.56
CA ASN A 143 14.74 1.09 13.20
C ASN A 143 14.55 2.60 13.37
N MET A 144 13.99 3.30 12.36
CA MET A 144 13.65 4.71 12.50
C MET A 144 12.67 4.98 13.65
N THR A 145 11.67 4.11 13.88
CA THR A 145 10.74 4.26 15.00
C THR A 145 11.40 3.99 16.38
N ARG A 146 12.42 3.14 16.41
CA ARG A 146 13.21 2.90 17.63
C ARG A 146 14.14 4.07 17.93
N GLU A 147 14.76 4.65 16.90
CA GLU A 147 15.63 5.83 17.04
C GLU A 147 14.84 7.06 17.44
N ASN A 148 13.67 7.26 16.88
CA ASN A 148 12.80 8.37 17.24
C ASN A 148 11.32 7.93 17.29
N PRO A 149 10.77 7.72 18.50
CA PRO A 149 9.37 7.31 18.70
C PRO A 149 8.34 8.31 18.17
N ASP A 150 8.69 9.57 17.91
CA ASP A 150 7.79 10.58 17.35
C ASP A 150 7.38 10.26 15.90
N LEU A 151 8.10 9.34 15.25
CA LEU A 151 7.71 8.85 13.92
C LEU A 151 6.46 7.97 13.98
N LEU A 152 6.31 7.15 15.02
CA LEU A 152 5.22 6.17 15.10
C LEU A 152 3.81 6.79 15.01
N PRO A 153 3.50 7.93 15.67
CA PRO A 153 2.24 8.63 15.44
C PRO A 153 1.98 9.04 13.99
N CYS A 154 3.05 9.39 13.25
CA CYS A 154 2.95 9.79 11.84
C CYS A 154 2.61 8.61 10.93
N LEU A 155 3.15 7.41 11.22
CA LEU A 155 2.95 6.19 10.44
C LEU A 155 1.52 5.64 10.49
N LYS A 156 0.67 6.09 11.42
CA LYS A 156 -0.75 5.70 11.50
C LYS A 156 -1.57 6.14 10.28
N ASP A 157 -1.07 7.10 9.53
CA ASP A 157 -1.66 7.54 8.28
C ASP A 157 -0.97 6.81 7.11
N ASN A 158 -1.75 6.04 6.35
CA ASN A 158 -1.27 5.30 5.18
C ASN A 158 -0.53 6.21 4.19
N LYS A 159 -0.93 7.47 4.04
CA LYS A 159 -0.26 8.43 3.14
C LYS A 159 1.17 8.70 3.59
N THR A 160 1.34 8.93 4.88
CA THR A 160 2.66 9.15 5.49
C THR A 160 3.53 7.90 5.36
N PHE A 161 2.97 6.73 5.69
CA PHE A 161 3.69 5.46 5.55
C PHE A 161 4.13 5.24 4.11
N TYR A 162 3.20 5.36 3.16
CA TYR A 162 3.50 5.19 1.74
C TYR A 162 4.56 6.17 1.22
N SER A 163 4.55 7.42 1.71
CA SER A 163 5.55 8.42 1.30
C SER A 163 6.96 8.05 1.75
N ILE A 164 7.12 7.55 2.98
CA ILE A 164 8.42 7.07 3.47
C ILE A 164 8.84 5.81 2.71
N TRP A 165 7.90 4.85 2.55
CA TRP A 165 8.14 3.62 1.82
C TRP A 165 8.62 3.86 0.39
N SER A 166 7.85 4.64 -0.38
CA SER A 166 8.19 4.95 -1.77
C SER A 166 9.51 5.70 -1.89
N TYR A 167 9.82 6.58 -0.93
CA TYR A 167 11.12 7.25 -0.90
C TYR A 167 12.27 6.25 -0.72
N LEU A 168 12.16 5.33 0.23
CA LEU A 168 13.18 4.30 0.48
C LEU A 168 13.35 3.40 -0.74
N VAL A 169 12.25 2.97 -1.35
CA VAL A 169 12.29 2.07 -2.52
C VAL A 169 12.93 2.74 -3.74
N ILE A 170 12.49 3.95 -4.09
CA ILE A 170 12.87 4.61 -5.34
C ILE A 170 14.27 5.25 -5.26
N GLN A 171 14.71 5.64 -4.08
CA GLN A 171 16.05 6.21 -3.87
C GLN A 171 17.12 5.12 -3.61
N ASP A 172 16.73 3.86 -3.57
CA ASP A 172 17.68 2.75 -3.44
C ASP A 172 18.41 2.52 -4.77
N ASN A 173 19.61 3.02 -4.85
CA ASN A 173 20.52 2.76 -5.95
C ASN A 173 21.58 1.74 -5.46
N ASP A 174 21.43 0.45 -5.81
CA ASP A 174 22.37 -0.64 -5.54
C ASP A 174 22.31 -1.29 -4.14
N ALA A 175 21.12 -1.62 -3.64
CA ALA A 175 20.92 -2.37 -2.38
C ALA A 175 21.54 -1.72 -1.12
N THR A 176 21.88 -0.45 -1.16
CA THR A 176 22.19 0.37 0.00
C THR A 176 20.94 1.14 0.41
N ILE A 177 20.41 0.84 1.61
CA ILE A 177 19.27 1.58 2.15
C ILE A 177 19.55 3.09 2.00
N PRO A 178 18.68 3.85 1.32
CA PRO A 178 18.92 5.27 1.09
C PRO A 178 19.08 6.00 2.42
N ARG A 179 19.91 7.03 2.44
CA ARG A 179 20.06 7.89 3.62
C ARG A 179 18.79 8.69 3.84
N PHE A 180 17.79 8.06 4.47
CA PHE A 180 16.60 8.77 4.89
C PHE A 180 16.92 9.66 6.09
N SER A 181 16.76 10.97 5.92
CA SER A 181 16.95 11.91 7.02
C SER A 181 15.68 12.02 7.85
N LEU A 182 15.59 11.18 8.89
CA LEU A 182 14.44 11.14 9.81
C LEU A 182 14.17 12.51 10.44
N GLU A 183 15.23 13.25 10.87
CA GLU A 183 15.09 14.57 11.44
C GLU A 183 14.49 15.57 10.45
N LYS A 184 14.99 15.61 9.22
CA LYS A 184 14.43 16.46 8.16
C LYS A 184 12.98 16.09 7.86
N TYR A 185 12.67 14.78 7.82
CA TYR A 185 11.30 14.34 7.58
C TYR A 185 10.33 14.79 8.66
N LEU A 186 10.67 14.60 9.92
CA LEU A 186 9.84 15.03 11.05
C LEU A 186 9.67 16.56 11.08
N THR A 187 10.70 17.29 10.69
CA THR A 187 10.63 18.76 10.52
C THR A 187 9.64 19.10 9.38
N LEU A 188 9.81 18.52 8.19
CA LEU A 188 8.91 18.74 7.05
C LEU A 188 7.45 18.44 7.43
N TYR A 189 7.22 17.28 8.03
CA TYR A 189 5.88 16.84 8.42
C TYR A 189 5.25 17.78 9.47
N SER A 190 6.00 18.13 10.50
CA SER A 190 5.55 19.01 11.57
C SER A 190 5.24 20.41 11.07
N GLU A 191 6.17 21.04 10.33
CA GLU A 191 6.00 22.39 9.82
C GLU A 191 4.86 22.46 8.78
N ALA A 192 4.76 21.45 7.91
CA ALA A 192 3.64 21.36 6.97
C ALA A 192 2.28 21.28 7.70
N ASN A 193 2.18 20.47 8.77
CA ASN A 193 0.94 20.33 9.52
C ASN A 193 0.55 21.59 10.30
N LYS A 194 1.52 22.40 10.76
CA LYS A 194 1.26 23.68 11.44
C LYS A 194 0.58 24.71 10.55
N LEU A 195 0.69 24.60 9.22
CA LEU A 195 0.04 25.50 8.28
C LEU A 195 -1.50 25.37 8.30
N GLY A 196 -2.02 24.27 8.86
CA GLY A 196 -3.45 23.98 8.83
C GLY A 196 -3.92 23.71 7.40
N ARG A 197 -5.12 24.15 7.05
CA ARG A 197 -5.67 23.96 5.69
C ARG A 197 -5.17 25.06 4.76
N VAL A 198 -4.30 24.68 3.82
CA VAL A 198 -3.86 25.54 2.72
C VAL A 198 -4.71 25.26 1.49
N ASP A 199 -5.09 26.30 0.76
CA ASP A 199 -5.83 26.17 -0.50
C ASP A 199 -4.91 25.56 -1.58
N LYS A 200 -5.48 24.69 -2.41
CA LYS A 200 -4.71 23.97 -3.46
C LYS A 200 -4.09 24.88 -4.51
N ASP A 201 -4.67 26.07 -4.70
CA ASP A 201 -4.19 27.05 -5.67
C ASP A 201 -3.06 27.94 -5.13
N VAL A 202 -2.69 27.79 -3.86
CA VAL A 202 -1.60 28.54 -3.23
C VAL A 202 -0.27 27.85 -3.51
N ALA A 203 0.55 28.48 -4.35
CA ALA A 203 1.90 27.96 -4.64
C ALA A 203 2.91 28.29 -3.53
N GLU A 204 2.78 29.47 -2.91
CA GLU A 204 3.73 29.97 -1.91
C GLU A 204 3.00 30.78 -0.82
N LEU A 205 3.55 30.72 0.39
CA LEU A 205 3.16 31.56 1.51
C LEU A 205 4.35 32.44 1.95
N PRO A 206 4.17 33.75 2.17
CA PRO A 206 5.27 34.63 2.55
C PRO A 206 5.99 34.17 3.82
N GLY A 207 7.31 33.99 3.72
CA GLY A 207 8.14 33.57 4.85
C GLY A 207 8.05 32.09 5.22
N VAL A 208 7.34 31.27 4.45
CA VAL A 208 7.22 29.83 4.64
C VAL A 208 8.03 29.10 3.58
N ASN A 209 8.72 28.01 3.98
CA ASN A 209 9.43 27.17 3.04
C ASN A 209 8.42 26.56 2.03
N PRO A 210 8.63 26.72 0.71
CA PRO A 210 7.72 26.19 -0.31
C PRO A 210 7.45 24.69 -0.20
N GLN A 211 8.42 23.91 0.30
CA GLN A 211 8.25 22.46 0.47
C GLN A 211 7.24 22.10 1.56
N TYR A 212 7.09 22.94 2.60
CA TYR A 212 6.05 22.76 3.61
C TYR A 212 4.65 22.95 3.01
N VAL A 213 4.50 23.98 2.16
CA VAL A 213 3.24 24.25 1.45
C VAL A 213 2.89 23.11 0.51
N LYS A 214 3.83 22.67 -0.33
CA LYS A 214 3.63 21.56 -1.28
C LYS A 214 3.26 20.27 -0.56
N TYR A 215 4.00 19.92 0.49
CA TYR A 215 3.72 18.72 1.28
C TYR A 215 2.36 18.79 1.98
N ASN A 216 2.01 19.93 2.58
CA ASN A 216 0.72 20.16 3.22
C ASN A 216 -0.44 19.93 2.25
N ILE A 217 -0.41 20.59 1.09
CA ILE A 217 -1.47 20.46 0.06
C ILE A 217 -1.60 19.01 -0.40
N ALA A 218 -0.48 18.36 -0.70
CA ALA A 218 -0.45 16.98 -1.16
C ALA A 218 -0.87 15.96 -0.07
N ASN A 219 -0.72 16.32 1.21
CA ASN A 219 -1.10 15.47 2.35
C ASN A 219 -2.51 15.75 2.87
N SER A 220 -3.17 16.82 2.42
CA SER A 220 -4.50 17.21 2.89
C SER A 220 -5.61 16.34 2.28
N GLY A 221 -6.60 15.93 3.09
CA GLY A 221 -7.74 15.12 2.66
C GLY A 221 -7.39 13.65 2.34
N ALA A 222 -8.23 12.99 1.53
CA ALA A 222 -8.06 11.59 1.12
C ALA A 222 -7.21 11.51 -0.16
N ASN A 223 -5.97 11.95 -0.09
CA ASN A 223 -5.07 12.10 -1.25
C ASN A 223 -4.18 10.87 -1.41
N THR A 224 -4.73 9.79 -2.00
CA THR A 224 -4.01 8.55 -2.36
C THR A 224 -3.75 8.44 -3.87
N GLU A 225 -4.22 9.42 -4.64
CA GLU A 225 -4.02 9.46 -6.07
C GLU A 225 -2.56 9.70 -6.46
N TYR A 226 -2.19 9.27 -7.67
CA TYR A 226 -0.83 9.37 -8.19
C TYR A 226 -0.22 10.79 -8.09
N PRO A 227 -0.88 11.88 -8.52
CA PRO A 227 -0.29 13.22 -8.47
C PRO A 227 0.06 13.67 -7.04
N GLN A 228 -0.76 13.31 -6.05
CA GLN A 228 -0.51 13.68 -4.66
C GLN A 228 0.63 12.85 -4.04
N ARG A 229 0.74 11.57 -4.40
CA ARG A 229 1.86 10.72 -3.99
C ARG A 229 3.18 11.25 -4.54
N VAL A 230 3.22 11.59 -5.83
CA VAL A 230 4.39 12.22 -6.48
C VAL A 230 4.71 13.58 -5.83
N ALA A 231 3.71 14.43 -5.59
CA ALA A 231 3.95 15.74 -4.98
C ALA A 231 4.57 15.63 -3.58
N ARG A 232 4.16 14.65 -2.74
CA ARG A 232 4.78 14.40 -1.44
C ARG A 232 6.22 13.92 -1.58
N PHE A 233 6.46 13.00 -2.50
CA PHE A 233 7.80 12.49 -2.78
C PHE A 233 8.76 13.60 -3.23
N GLU A 234 8.36 14.42 -4.18
CA GLU A 234 9.16 15.55 -4.69
C GLU A 234 9.41 16.62 -3.62
N ALA A 235 8.40 16.90 -2.76
CA ALA A 235 8.59 17.80 -1.64
C ALA A 235 9.63 17.27 -0.64
N MET A 236 9.61 15.96 -0.35
CA MET A 236 10.61 15.30 0.49
C MET A 236 12.00 15.36 -0.12
N LYS A 237 12.13 14.94 -1.39
CA LYS A 237 13.38 14.93 -2.15
C LYS A 237 14.03 16.33 -2.17
N SER A 238 13.27 17.34 -2.57
CA SER A 238 13.74 18.73 -2.61
C SER A 238 14.11 19.27 -1.21
N PHE A 239 13.35 18.91 -0.18
CA PHE A 239 13.63 19.35 1.19
C PHE A 239 14.87 18.68 1.79
N PHE A 240 15.17 17.45 1.38
CA PHE A 240 16.36 16.73 1.80
C PHE A 240 17.63 17.23 1.08
N GLY A 241 17.46 17.95 -0.04
CA GLY A 241 18.57 18.52 -0.83
C GLY A 241 19.15 17.55 -1.84
N GLU A 242 18.29 16.68 -2.38
CA GLU A 242 18.60 15.68 -3.42
C GLU A 242 18.01 16.06 -4.77
#